data_0c40f11377d719e62eaf425dea5b5fee
#
_entry.id   0c40f11377d719e62eaf425dea5b5fee
#
_cell.length_a   1.000
_cell.length_b   1.000
_cell.length_c   1.000
_cell.angle_alpha   90.00
_cell.angle_beta   90.00
_cell.angle_gamma   90.00
#
_symmetry.space_group_name_H-M   'P 1'
#
loop_
_entity.id
_entity.type
_entity.pdbx_description
1 polymer ?
#
loop_
_entity_poly.entity_id
_entity_poly.type
_entity_poly.pdbx_seq_one_letter_code
_entity_poly.pdbx_strand_id
1 'polypeptide(L)'
;MLKDELAANKVSKISGMLNGTSNFILSNMEDGGDFDSTLKLAQEEGYAEPDPTFDIEGMDAAHKIGILSSLAFGTSLPPSDFHIEGITKIEKSDFHYAMDMGYTVKHLAVAKLDNGMVELRAHPALINLKSHLANLKGVRNGMEIDTDLIGKIHIAGSGAGQESTASGLISDLVHLCSSVDLNTSEKQLNKISPSMSDFSDLIFQYYFYIEALDIPGVMASITSLLASRGVGIESIVQKEELNGESVPIILITDLFKEREHSLLREELLNLDSVKAVRSIRIEAE
;
A
#
# COMPACT_ATOMS: atom_id res chain seq x y z
N MET A 1 -8.15 -9.47 -19.51
CA MET A 1 -9.02 -9.83 -18.39
C MET A 1 -10.01 -8.72 -18.05
N LEU A 2 -9.60 -7.53 -17.55
CA LEU A 2 -10.55 -6.46 -17.15
C LEU A 2 -11.53 -6.04 -18.26
N LYS A 3 -11.12 -6.06 -19.53
CA LYS A 3 -11.96 -5.65 -20.66
C LYS A 3 -12.88 -6.75 -21.18
N ASP A 4 -12.46 -8.00 -21.10
CA ASP A 4 -13.10 -9.12 -21.81
C ASP A 4 -13.74 -10.10 -20.82
N GLU A 5 -12.96 -10.78 -19.99
CA GLU A 5 -13.44 -11.84 -19.11
C GLU A 5 -14.30 -11.30 -17.95
N LEU A 6 -14.03 -10.08 -17.50
CA LEU A 6 -14.81 -9.41 -16.46
C LEU A 6 -15.90 -8.46 -17.00
N ALA A 7 -16.18 -8.48 -18.31
CA ALA A 7 -17.14 -7.56 -18.92
C ALA A 7 -18.57 -7.62 -18.33
N ALA A 8 -18.96 -8.75 -17.73
CA ALA A 8 -20.24 -8.93 -17.05
C ALA A 8 -20.24 -8.46 -15.59
N ASN A 9 -19.07 -8.12 -15.02
CA ASN A 9 -18.90 -7.77 -13.62
C ASN A 9 -18.68 -6.27 -13.45
N LYS A 10 -19.10 -5.73 -12.31
CA LYS A 10 -18.70 -4.42 -11.85
C LYS A 10 -17.52 -4.59 -10.91
N VAL A 11 -16.37 -4.05 -11.31
CA VAL A 11 -15.19 -3.96 -10.45
C VAL A 11 -15.40 -2.81 -9.49
N SER A 12 -15.22 -3.06 -8.18
CA SER A 12 -15.34 -2.03 -7.14
C SER A 12 -14.00 -1.62 -6.54
N LYS A 13 -13.03 -2.56 -6.45
CA LYS A 13 -11.70 -2.30 -5.92
C LYS A 13 -10.65 -3.12 -6.67
N ILE A 14 -9.50 -2.52 -6.86
CA ILE A 14 -8.26 -3.19 -7.27
C ILE A 14 -7.21 -2.80 -6.25
N SER A 15 -6.55 -3.76 -5.65
CA SER A 15 -5.41 -3.55 -4.76
C SER A 15 -4.28 -4.49 -5.12
N GLY A 16 -3.03 -4.02 -5.07
CA GLY A 16 -1.93 -4.89 -5.45
C GLY A 16 -0.55 -4.34 -5.14
N MET A 17 0.39 -5.26 -5.07
CA MET A 17 1.82 -5.00 -5.08
C MET A 17 2.29 -5.00 -6.53
N LEU A 18 2.39 -3.80 -7.12
CA LEU A 18 2.61 -3.62 -8.55
C LEU A 18 4.07 -3.30 -8.90
N ASN A 19 4.95 -3.20 -7.91
CA ASN A 19 6.37 -2.92 -8.07
C ASN A 19 7.22 -4.03 -7.44
N GLY A 20 8.02 -4.74 -8.26
CA GLY A 20 8.84 -5.87 -7.83
C GLY A 20 10.04 -5.44 -6.98
N THR A 21 10.67 -4.29 -7.30
CA THR A 21 11.81 -3.75 -6.56
C THR A 21 11.42 -3.41 -5.12
N SER A 22 10.35 -2.66 -4.94
CA SER A 22 9.83 -2.33 -3.60
C SER A 22 9.42 -3.57 -2.81
N ASN A 23 8.80 -4.57 -3.47
CA ASN A 23 8.46 -5.82 -2.78
C ASN A 23 9.69 -6.63 -2.40
N PHE A 24 10.74 -6.65 -3.24
CA PHE A 24 12.01 -7.31 -2.91
C PHE A 24 12.64 -6.67 -1.67
N ILE A 25 12.74 -5.33 -1.63
CA ILE A 25 13.30 -4.59 -0.50
C ILE A 25 12.50 -4.91 0.78
N LEU A 26 11.19 -4.73 0.77
CA LEU A 26 10.35 -4.97 1.94
C LEU A 26 10.38 -6.44 2.39
N SER A 27 10.49 -7.40 1.47
CA SER A 27 10.61 -8.83 1.82
C SER A 27 11.91 -9.16 2.54
N ASN A 28 13.02 -8.56 2.12
CA ASN A 28 14.31 -8.75 2.78
C ASN A 28 14.39 -8.00 4.13
N MET A 29 13.72 -6.84 4.24
CA MET A 29 13.59 -6.15 5.53
C MET A 29 12.74 -6.96 6.52
N GLU A 30 11.69 -7.62 6.07
CA GLU A 30 10.88 -8.56 6.87
C GLU A 30 11.74 -9.72 7.39
N ASP A 31 12.67 -10.22 6.59
CA ASP A 31 13.63 -11.29 6.96
C ASP A 31 14.82 -10.76 7.80
N GLY A 32 14.83 -9.47 8.15
CA GLY A 32 15.77 -8.87 9.09
C GLY A 32 16.87 -7.99 8.49
N GLY A 33 16.81 -7.66 7.19
CA GLY A 33 17.66 -6.65 6.57
C GLY A 33 17.32 -5.23 7.02
N ASP A 34 18.24 -4.29 6.82
CA ASP A 34 17.94 -2.86 6.85
C ASP A 34 17.71 -2.33 5.43
N PHE A 35 17.11 -1.13 5.31
CA PHE A 35 16.74 -0.57 4.02
C PHE A 35 17.94 -0.40 3.08
N ASP A 36 19.03 0.20 3.57
CA ASP A 36 20.20 0.56 2.73
C ASP A 36 20.93 -0.68 2.21
N SER A 37 21.15 -1.67 3.08
CA SER A 37 21.79 -2.94 2.68
C SER A 37 20.93 -3.72 1.71
N THR A 38 19.60 -3.69 1.88
CA THR A 38 18.68 -4.38 1.01
C THR A 38 18.52 -3.70 -0.34
N LEU A 39 18.50 -2.37 -0.37
CA LEU A 39 18.52 -1.60 -1.62
C LEU A 39 19.80 -1.90 -2.42
N LYS A 40 20.95 -1.93 -1.75
CA LYS A 40 22.21 -2.29 -2.41
C LYS A 40 22.18 -3.70 -2.98
N LEU A 41 21.63 -4.66 -2.23
CA LEU A 41 21.44 -6.03 -2.71
C LEU A 41 20.51 -6.05 -3.95
N ALA A 42 19.42 -5.29 -3.94
CA ALA A 42 18.53 -5.18 -5.09
C ALA A 42 19.23 -4.63 -6.34
N GLN A 43 20.18 -3.70 -6.17
CA GLN A 43 20.99 -3.15 -7.26
C GLN A 43 22.02 -4.19 -7.77
N GLU A 44 22.66 -4.92 -6.87
CA GLU A 44 23.63 -5.98 -7.22
C GLU A 44 22.95 -7.14 -7.97
N GLU A 45 21.73 -7.50 -7.60
CA GLU A 45 20.93 -8.54 -8.26
C GLU A 45 20.23 -8.05 -9.55
N GLY A 46 20.33 -6.75 -9.85
CA GLY A 46 19.74 -6.14 -11.05
C GLY A 46 18.22 -5.93 -10.97
N TYR A 47 17.64 -5.93 -9.78
CA TYR A 47 16.23 -5.62 -9.55
C TYR A 47 15.97 -4.12 -9.37
N ALA A 48 17.00 -3.36 -8.95
CA ALA A 48 16.94 -1.91 -8.84
C ALA A 48 18.00 -1.26 -9.75
N GLU A 49 17.62 -0.18 -10.42
CA GLU A 49 18.55 0.66 -11.18
C GLU A 49 19.46 1.49 -10.24
N PRO A 50 20.57 2.08 -10.74
CA PRO A 50 21.40 2.98 -9.94
C PRO A 50 20.64 4.16 -9.32
N ASP A 51 19.64 4.71 -10.04
CA ASP A 51 18.64 5.63 -9.48
C ASP A 51 17.30 4.88 -9.31
N PRO A 52 17.00 4.39 -8.11
CA PRO A 52 15.80 3.61 -7.82
C PRO A 52 14.58 4.46 -7.46
N THR A 53 14.70 5.80 -7.51
CA THR A 53 13.70 6.75 -6.97
C THR A 53 12.30 6.46 -7.47
N PHE A 54 12.14 6.16 -8.75
CA PHE A 54 10.84 5.88 -9.37
C PHE A 54 10.12 4.67 -8.74
N ASP A 55 10.89 3.67 -8.30
CA ASP A 55 10.39 2.48 -7.62
C ASP A 55 10.14 2.73 -6.14
N ILE A 56 11.18 3.20 -5.42
CA ILE A 56 11.14 3.29 -3.95
C ILE A 56 10.26 4.42 -3.42
N GLU A 57 10.01 5.46 -4.22
CA GLU A 57 9.05 6.53 -3.89
C GLU A 57 7.62 6.23 -4.38
N GLY A 58 7.36 5.06 -4.97
CA GLY A 58 6.02 4.56 -5.28
C GLY A 58 5.42 5.04 -6.60
N MET A 59 6.17 5.80 -7.40
CA MET A 59 5.68 6.38 -8.66
C MET A 59 5.30 5.31 -9.70
N ASP A 60 6.12 4.24 -9.84
CA ASP A 60 5.81 3.13 -10.74
C ASP A 60 4.48 2.44 -10.39
N ALA A 61 4.27 2.16 -9.10
CA ALA A 61 3.03 1.56 -8.61
C ALA A 61 1.81 2.48 -8.85
N ALA A 62 1.98 3.80 -8.66
CA ALA A 62 0.95 4.79 -8.93
C ALA A 62 0.58 4.85 -10.41
N HIS A 63 1.55 4.83 -11.33
CA HIS A 63 1.29 4.77 -12.76
C HIS A 63 0.53 3.51 -13.16
N LYS A 64 0.92 2.35 -12.63
CA LYS A 64 0.29 1.07 -12.92
C LYS A 64 -1.16 1.01 -12.42
N ILE A 65 -1.43 1.49 -11.20
CA ILE A 65 -2.80 1.51 -10.68
C ILE A 65 -3.68 2.51 -11.44
N GLY A 66 -3.11 3.62 -11.91
CA GLY A 66 -3.80 4.57 -12.79
C GLY A 66 -4.25 3.92 -14.10
N ILE A 67 -3.40 3.11 -14.73
CA ILE A 67 -3.75 2.34 -15.93
C ILE A 67 -4.86 1.33 -15.62
N LEU A 68 -4.74 0.58 -14.53
CA LEU A 68 -5.75 -0.40 -14.11
C LEU A 68 -7.09 0.26 -13.80
N SER A 69 -7.08 1.40 -13.12
CA SER A 69 -8.27 2.22 -12.85
C SER A 69 -8.94 2.71 -14.14
N SER A 70 -8.16 3.14 -15.12
CA SER A 70 -8.68 3.55 -16.44
C SER A 70 -9.40 2.40 -17.14
N LEU A 71 -8.85 1.19 -17.06
CA LEU A 71 -9.43 0.00 -17.65
C LEU A 71 -10.69 -0.49 -16.93
N ALA A 72 -10.70 -0.39 -15.59
CA ALA A 72 -11.80 -0.91 -14.76
C ALA A 72 -12.96 0.09 -14.63
N PHE A 73 -12.65 1.38 -14.46
CA PHE A 73 -13.64 2.40 -14.10
C PHE A 73 -13.85 3.45 -15.20
N GLY A 74 -13.07 3.38 -16.30
CA GLY A 74 -13.13 4.39 -17.37
C GLY A 74 -12.57 5.76 -16.96
N THR A 75 -11.71 5.81 -15.93
CA THR A 75 -11.09 7.05 -15.46
C THR A 75 -9.95 7.49 -16.39
N SER A 76 -9.65 8.78 -16.40
CA SER A 76 -8.48 9.34 -17.07
C SER A 76 -7.88 10.40 -16.13
N LEU A 77 -7.29 9.94 -15.04
CA LEU A 77 -6.73 10.80 -13.99
C LEU A 77 -5.20 10.73 -14.04
N PRO A 78 -4.49 11.86 -13.97
CA PRO A 78 -3.04 11.88 -13.94
C PRO A 78 -2.52 11.39 -12.58
N PRO A 79 -1.37 10.70 -12.53
CA PRO A 79 -0.77 10.25 -11.26
C PRO A 79 -0.44 11.37 -10.28
N SER A 80 -0.31 12.63 -10.75
CA SER A 80 -0.11 13.80 -9.89
C SER A 80 -1.26 14.05 -8.89
N ASP A 81 -2.42 13.50 -9.17
CA ASP A 81 -3.61 13.66 -8.32
C ASP A 81 -3.73 12.54 -7.27
N PHE A 82 -2.87 11.52 -7.35
CA PHE A 82 -2.90 10.37 -6.45
C PHE A 82 -2.13 10.67 -5.16
N HIS A 83 -2.55 10.04 -4.08
CA HIS A 83 -1.74 9.99 -2.88
C HIS A 83 -0.62 8.96 -3.06
N ILE A 84 0.62 9.40 -2.97
CA ILE A 84 1.80 8.56 -3.21
C ILE A 84 2.76 8.71 -2.04
N GLU A 85 3.13 7.58 -1.42
CA GLU A 85 4.17 7.49 -0.41
C GLU A 85 5.11 6.34 -0.75
N GLY A 86 6.42 6.59 -0.67
CA GLY A 86 7.46 5.59 -0.87
C GLY A 86 7.72 4.73 0.37
N ILE A 87 8.67 3.80 0.23
CA ILE A 87 9.03 2.84 1.28
C ILE A 87 10.24 3.29 2.11
N THR A 88 10.84 4.42 1.81
CA THR A 88 12.10 4.91 2.41
C THR A 88 12.01 5.22 3.90
N LYS A 89 10.79 5.38 4.45
CA LYS A 89 10.55 5.67 5.87
C LYS A 89 10.22 4.43 6.71
N ILE A 90 10.14 3.26 6.07
CA ILE A 90 9.86 1.99 6.76
C ILE A 90 11.13 1.49 7.42
N GLU A 91 11.04 1.11 8.67
CA GLU A 91 12.15 0.55 9.43
C GLU A 91 11.97 -0.94 9.73
N LYS A 92 13.08 -1.62 9.99
CA LYS A 92 13.07 -3.04 10.37
C LYS A 92 12.19 -3.34 11.59
N SER A 93 12.19 -2.42 12.56
CA SER A 93 11.35 -2.54 13.76
C SER A 93 9.85 -2.58 13.46
N ASP A 94 9.41 -1.92 12.38
CA ASP A 94 7.99 -1.91 12.01
C ASP A 94 7.51 -3.30 11.60
N PHE A 95 8.36 -4.09 10.91
CA PHE A 95 8.04 -5.48 10.59
C PHE A 95 7.92 -6.35 11.84
N HIS A 96 8.89 -6.21 12.77
CA HIS A 96 8.92 -7.01 13.98
C HIS A 96 7.63 -6.82 14.81
N TYR A 97 7.25 -5.57 15.04
CA TYR A 97 6.06 -5.27 15.83
C TYR A 97 4.74 -5.54 15.07
N ALA A 98 4.72 -5.30 13.76
CA ALA A 98 3.56 -5.64 12.93
C ALA A 98 3.28 -7.15 12.94
N MET A 99 4.33 -7.98 12.84
CA MET A 99 4.19 -9.45 12.89
C MET A 99 3.60 -9.94 14.22
N ASP A 100 4.00 -9.35 15.34
CA ASP A 100 3.44 -9.69 16.65
C ASP A 100 1.94 -9.37 16.74
N MET A 101 1.45 -8.43 15.92
CA MET A 101 0.04 -8.04 15.84
C MET A 101 -0.72 -8.75 14.69
N GLY A 102 -0.07 -9.66 13.96
CA GLY A 102 -0.69 -10.43 12.88
C GLY A 102 -0.66 -9.75 11.51
N TYR A 103 0.21 -8.76 11.32
CA TYR A 103 0.35 -7.99 10.08
C TYR A 103 1.76 -8.09 9.49
N THR A 104 1.88 -7.73 8.21
CA THR A 104 3.16 -7.45 7.54
C THR A 104 3.06 -6.16 6.75
N VAL A 105 4.21 -5.54 6.46
CA VAL A 105 4.28 -4.31 5.66
C VAL A 105 4.41 -4.67 4.19
N LYS A 106 3.54 -4.10 3.36
CA LYS A 106 3.63 -4.16 1.89
C LYS A 106 3.42 -2.77 1.30
N HIS A 107 3.98 -2.53 0.12
CA HIS A 107 3.67 -1.34 -0.66
C HIS A 107 2.49 -1.63 -1.57
N LEU A 108 1.34 -1.07 -1.27
CA LEU A 108 0.09 -1.30 -2.00
C LEU A 108 -0.26 -0.11 -2.89
N ALA A 109 -0.67 -0.44 -4.11
CA ALA A 109 -1.38 0.47 -4.98
C ALA A 109 -2.87 0.09 -4.99
N VAL A 110 -3.75 1.05 -4.75
CA VAL A 110 -5.19 0.83 -4.58
C VAL A 110 -5.98 1.77 -5.48
N ALA A 111 -6.93 1.20 -6.20
CA ALA A 111 -7.98 1.91 -6.92
C ALA A 111 -9.34 1.42 -6.41
N LYS A 112 -10.19 2.29 -5.92
CA LYS A 112 -11.52 1.96 -5.43
C LYS A 112 -12.54 2.92 -6.00
N LEU A 113 -13.65 2.39 -6.49
CA LEU A 113 -14.80 3.16 -6.95
C LEU A 113 -15.94 2.96 -5.94
N ASP A 114 -16.35 4.04 -5.30
CA ASP A 114 -17.47 4.06 -4.37
C ASP A 114 -18.36 5.27 -4.64
N ASN A 115 -19.67 5.05 -4.80
CA ASN A 115 -20.66 6.12 -5.01
C ASN A 115 -20.31 7.15 -6.10
N GLY A 116 -19.62 6.71 -7.17
CA GLY A 116 -19.21 7.60 -8.27
C GLY A 116 -17.94 8.42 -7.96
N MET A 117 -17.31 8.18 -6.83
CA MET A 117 -16.03 8.75 -6.45
C MET A 117 -14.93 7.70 -6.61
N VAL A 118 -13.77 8.10 -7.11
CA VAL A 118 -12.59 7.23 -7.25
C VAL A 118 -11.53 7.62 -6.24
N GLU A 119 -11.04 6.63 -5.54
CA GLU A 119 -9.88 6.69 -4.66
C GLU A 119 -8.69 6.05 -5.38
N LEU A 120 -7.57 6.78 -5.50
CA LEU A 120 -6.32 6.30 -6.09
C LEU A 120 -5.16 6.63 -5.17
N ARG A 121 -4.42 5.60 -4.77
CA ARG A 121 -3.28 5.75 -3.86
C ARG A 121 -2.24 4.65 -4.05
N ALA A 122 -0.99 4.96 -3.71
CA ALA A 122 0.11 4.02 -3.61
C ALA A 122 0.93 4.37 -2.37
N HIS A 123 0.98 3.47 -1.38
CA HIS A 123 1.65 3.73 -0.11
C HIS A 123 2.00 2.44 0.63
N PRO A 124 2.94 2.49 1.59
CA PRO A 124 3.13 1.40 2.54
C PRO A 124 1.87 1.16 3.36
N ALA A 125 1.49 -0.09 3.52
CA ALA A 125 0.34 -0.50 4.33
C ALA A 125 0.66 -1.77 5.12
N LEU A 126 0.07 -1.86 6.31
CA LEU A 126 -0.02 -3.12 7.03
C LEU A 126 -1.17 -3.94 6.45
N ILE A 127 -0.89 -5.17 6.09
CA ILE A 127 -1.88 -6.15 5.65
C ILE A 127 -1.85 -7.39 6.53
N ASN A 128 -3.00 -8.00 6.72
CA ASN A 128 -3.13 -9.20 7.54
C ASN A 128 -2.26 -10.33 6.97
N LEU A 129 -1.55 -11.07 7.82
CA LEU A 129 -0.70 -12.20 7.42
C LEU A 129 -1.45 -13.31 6.70
N LYS A 130 -2.78 -13.38 6.86
CA LYS A 130 -3.63 -14.35 6.15
C LYS A 130 -4.00 -13.91 4.74
N SER A 131 -3.79 -12.65 4.38
CA SER A 131 -4.04 -12.12 3.03
C SER A 131 -3.18 -12.83 1.99
N HIS A 132 -3.72 -13.06 0.81
CA HIS A 132 -2.95 -13.61 -0.31
C HIS A 132 -1.77 -12.71 -0.70
N LEU A 133 -1.93 -11.40 -0.61
CA LEU A 133 -0.86 -10.44 -0.91
C LEU A 133 0.29 -10.51 0.10
N ALA A 134 0.02 -10.84 1.37
CA ALA A 134 1.05 -10.98 2.40
C ALA A 134 2.08 -12.06 2.06
N ASN A 135 1.64 -13.11 1.38
CA ASN A 135 2.47 -14.26 1.02
C ASN A 135 3.31 -14.05 -0.26
N LEU A 136 3.19 -12.91 -0.92
CA LEU A 136 4.00 -12.58 -2.09
C LEU A 136 5.34 -12.02 -1.64
N LYS A 137 6.42 -12.76 -1.87
CA LYS A 137 7.79 -12.38 -1.49
C LYS A 137 8.70 -12.18 -2.71
N GLY A 138 9.84 -11.52 -2.48
CA GLY A 138 10.84 -11.22 -3.50
C GLY A 138 10.30 -10.27 -4.56
N VAL A 139 10.60 -10.53 -5.83
CA VAL A 139 10.22 -9.68 -6.97
C VAL A 139 8.82 -9.98 -7.52
N ARG A 140 8.04 -10.82 -6.86
CA ARG A 140 6.71 -11.21 -7.36
C ARG A 140 5.72 -10.06 -7.17
N ASN A 141 4.94 -9.81 -8.21
CA ASN A 141 3.81 -8.90 -8.18
C ASN A 141 2.51 -9.68 -8.01
N GLY A 142 1.49 -9.03 -7.48
CA GLY A 142 0.16 -9.59 -7.40
C GLY A 142 -0.88 -8.54 -7.11
N MET A 143 -2.11 -8.84 -7.49
CA MET A 143 -3.26 -7.98 -7.24
C MET A 143 -4.50 -8.77 -6.88
N GLU A 144 -5.39 -8.10 -6.19
CA GLU A 144 -6.75 -8.54 -5.88
C GLU A 144 -7.73 -7.61 -6.60
N ILE A 145 -8.79 -8.18 -7.13
CA ILE A 145 -9.85 -7.46 -7.83
C ILE A 145 -11.18 -7.85 -7.19
N ASP A 146 -11.87 -6.89 -6.60
CA ASP A 146 -13.20 -7.10 -6.02
C ASP A 146 -14.28 -6.86 -7.08
N THR A 147 -15.16 -7.85 -7.25
CA THR A 147 -16.26 -7.81 -8.23
C THR A 147 -17.59 -8.14 -7.57
N ASP A 148 -18.69 -7.70 -8.19
CA ASP A 148 -20.04 -7.89 -7.67
C ASP A 148 -20.61 -9.30 -7.86
N LEU A 149 -20.24 -10.00 -8.94
CA LEU A 149 -20.87 -11.30 -9.28
C LEU A 149 -20.01 -12.50 -8.88
N ILE A 150 -18.69 -12.43 -9.10
CA ILE A 150 -17.81 -13.58 -8.85
C ILE A 150 -16.91 -13.39 -7.63
N GLY A 151 -17.09 -12.27 -6.91
CA GLY A 151 -16.35 -11.98 -5.68
C GLY A 151 -14.92 -11.52 -5.95
N LYS A 152 -14.00 -11.90 -5.06
CA LYS A 152 -12.59 -11.47 -5.08
C LYS A 152 -11.75 -12.41 -5.95
N ILE A 153 -10.99 -11.82 -6.87
CA ILE A 153 -10.06 -12.53 -7.76
C ILE A 153 -8.64 -12.20 -7.32
N HIS A 154 -7.77 -13.20 -7.30
CA HIS A 154 -6.36 -13.04 -6.99
C HIS A 154 -5.51 -13.41 -8.19
N ILE A 155 -4.57 -12.54 -8.56
CA ILE A 155 -3.63 -12.75 -9.66
C ILE A 155 -2.23 -12.50 -9.12
N ALA A 156 -1.30 -13.42 -9.36
CA ALA A 156 0.08 -13.25 -8.97
C ALA A 156 1.03 -13.84 -10.03
N GLY A 157 2.19 -13.20 -10.21
CA GLY A 157 3.18 -13.63 -11.17
C GLY A 157 4.45 -12.79 -11.14
N SER A 158 5.37 -13.06 -12.08
CA SER A 158 6.53 -12.21 -12.30
C SER A 158 6.09 -10.94 -13.02
N GLY A 159 6.37 -9.78 -12.40
CA GLY A 159 6.04 -8.46 -12.99
C GLY A 159 7.12 -7.91 -13.93
N ALA A 160 8.33 -8.48 -13.91
CA ALA A 160 9.47 -8.05 -14.71
C ALA A 160 10.36 -9.25 -15.12
N GLY A 161 11.32 -8.99 -16.01
CA GLY A 161 12.26 -9.99 -16.53
C GLY A 161 12.00 -10.36 -17.99
N GLN A 162 13.00 -10.96 -18.61
CA GLN A 162 13.00 -11.26 -20.05
C GLN A 162 11.82 -12.15 -20.47
N GLU A 163 11.53 -13.21 -19.74
CA GLU A 163 10.47 -14.17 -20.09
C GLU A 163 9.07 -13.57 -19.91
N SER A 164 8.82 -12.84 -18.82
CA SER A 164 7.53 -12.20 -18.58
C SER A 164 7.25 -11.10 -19.60
N THR A 165 8.26 -10.31 -19.96
CA THR A 165 8.14 -9.28 -21.01
C THR A 165 7.87 -9.92 -22.37
N ALA A 166 8.60 -10.97 -22.74
CA ALA A 166 8.39 -11.71 -23.99
C ALA A 166 6.99 -12.34 -24.03
N SER A 167 6.53 -12.92 -22.92
CA SER A 167 5.17 -13.48 -22.80
C SER A 167 4.10 -12.42 -23.07
N GLY A 168 4.24 -11.22 -22.50
CA GLY A 168 3.34 -10.10 -22.74
C GLY A 168 3.28 -9.68 -24.20
N LEU A 169 4.45 -9.49 -24.84
CA LEU A 169 4.56 -9.13 -26.25
C LEU A 169 3.94 -10.17 -27.18
N ILE A 170 4.19 -11.45 -26.92
CA ILE A 170 3.62 -12.54 -27.73
C ILE A 170 2.10 -12.59 -27.54
N SER A 171 1.61 -12.41 -26.32
CA SER A 171 0.17 -12.34 -26.04
C SER A 171 -0.52 -11.22 -26.83
N ASP A 172 0.09 -10.03 -26.85
CA ASP A 172 -0.43 -8.89 -27.63
C ASP A 172 -0.43 -9.17 -29.13
N LEU A 173 0.62 -9.80 -29.65
CA LEU A 173 0.67 -10.21 -31.06
C LEU A 173 -0.43 -11.21 -31.41
N VAL A 174 -0.65 -12.22 -30.56
CA VAL A 174 -1.74 -13.21 -30.77
C VAL A 174 -3.10 -12.51 -30.75
N HIS A 175 -3.30 -11.57 -29.81
CA HIS A 175 -4.55 -10.80 -29.73
C HIS A 175 -4.78 -9.95 -30.98
N LEU A 176 -3.76 -9.25 -31.45
CA LEU A 176 -3.82 -8.47 -32.70
C LEU A 176 -4.16 -9.34 -33.91
N CYS A 177 -3.48 -10.48 -34.05
CA CYS A 177 -3.78 -11.41 -35.16
C CYS A 177 -5.20 -11.94 -35.13
N SER A 178 -5.74 -12.18 -33.92
CA SER A 178 -7.12 -12.66 -33.74
C SER A 178 -8.18 -11.57 -33.97
N SER A 179 -7.79 -10.30 -33.90
CA SER A 179 -8.70 -9.13 -33.97
C SER A 179 -8.77 -8.53 -35.39
N VAL A 180 -7.97 -8.98 -36.33
CA VAL A 180 -7.82 -8.37 -37.68
C VAL A 180 -9.13 -8.40 -38.50
N ASP A 181 -10.07 -9.32 -38.21
CA ASP A 181 -11.35 -9.44 -38.91
C ASP A 181 -12.54 -8.71 -38.23
N LEU A 182 -12.31 -8.08 -37.10
CA LEU A 182 -13.35 -7.35 -36.41
C LEU A 182 -13.16 -5.85 -36.65
N ASN A 183 -14.04 -5.25 -37.48
CA ASN A 183 -14.33 -3.81 -37.45
C ASN A 183 -14.85 -3.44 -36.05
N THR A 184 -14.00 -3.57 -35.04
CA THR A 184 -14.28 -3.09 -33.70
C THR A 184 -14.14 -1.59 -33.75
N SER A 185 -15.23 -0.87 -34.07
CA SER A 185 -15.41 0.47 -33.53
C SER A 185 -15.02 0.36 -32.05
N GLU A 186 -14.03 1.12 -31.64
CA GLU A 186 -13.71 1.30 -30.23
C GLU A 186 -15.04 1.44 -29.49
N LYS A 187 -15.42 0.43 -28.70
CA LYS A 187 -16.50 0.60 -27.74
C LYS A 187 -16.03 1.78 -26.90
N GLN A 188 -16.57 2.95 -27.16
CA GLN A 188 -16.48 4.07 -26.26
C GLN A 188 -17.05 3.51 -24.95
N LEU A 189 -16.15 3.07 -24.08
CA LEU A 189 -16.48 2.86 -22.68
C LEU A 189 -17.22 4.13 -22.27
N ASN A 190 -18.48 3.99 -21.88
CA ASN A 190 -19.24 5.12 -21.37
C ASN A 190 -18.35 5.78 -20.34
N LYS A 191 -17.78 6.93 -20.71
CA LYS A 191 -16.91 7.72 -19.85
C LYS A 191 -17.78 8.29 -18.75
N ILE A 192 -18.09 7.48 -17.74
CA ILE A 192 -18.37 8.02 -16.43
C ILE A 192 -17.01 8.63 -16.06
N SER A 193 -16.94 9.92 -15.95
CA SER A 193 -15.77 10.58 -15.38
C SER A 193 -16.04 10.69 -13.87
N PRO A 194 -15.70 9.68 -13.07
CA PRO A 194 -15.89 9.75 -11.64
C PRO A 194 -14.99 10.87 -11.11
N SER A 195 -15.48 11.57 -10.10
CA SER A 195 -14.67 12.56 -9.40
C SER A 195 -13.66 11.88 -8.48
N MET A 196 -12.49 12.48 -8.30
CA MET A 196 -11.50 12.01 -7.33
C MET A 196 -11.99 12.27 -5.92
N SER A 197 -11.83 11.27 -5.03
CA SER A 197 -12.03 11.46 -3.60
C SER A 197 -10.90 12.30 -3.03
N ASP A 198 -11.22 13.21 -2.12
CA ASP A 198 -10.18 13.88 -1.34
C ASP A 198 -9.55 12.86 -0.39
N PHE A 199 -8.25 12.63 -0.51
CA PHE A 199 -7.52 11.68 0.30
C PHE A 199 -7.65 11.99 1.80
N SER A 200 -7.72 13.28 2.17
CA SER A 200 -7.86 13.73 3.56
C SER A 200 -9.19 13.31 4.22
N ASP A 201 -10.21 13.00 3.42
CA ASP A 201 -11.53 12.54 3.90
C ASP A 201 -11.64 11.01 4.02
N LEU A 202 -10.67 10.27 3.48
CA LEU A 202 -10.64 8.82 3.60
C LEU A 202 -10.46 8.39 5.05
N ILE A 203 -10.94 7.21 5.34
CA ILE A 203 -10.98 6.66 6.70
C ILE A 203 -10.08 5.43 6.74
N PHE A 204 -9.12 5.44 7.67
CA PHE A 204 -8.19 4.33 7.86
C PHE A 204 -8.06 3.98 9.33
N GLN A 205 -7.64 2.77 9.58
CA GLN A 205 -7.04 2.31 10.81
C GLN A 205 -5.53 2.50 10.72
N TYR A 206 -4.86 2.82 11.82
CA TYR A 206 -3.42 3.09 11.83
C TYR A 206 -2.70 2.26 12.87
N TYR A 207 -1.54 1.78 12.47
CA TYR A 207 -0.47 1.38 13.34
C TYR A 207 0.38 2.61 13.66
N PHE A 208 0.71 2.80 14.95
CA PHE A 208 1.68 3.77 15.42
C PHE A 208 2.81 3.06 16.16
N TYR A 209 4.03 3.42 15.82
CA TYR A 209 5.23 3.19 16.63
C TYR A 209 5.58 4.52 17.30
N ILE A 210 5.58 4.54 18.62
CA ILE A 210 5.87 5.73 19.42
C ILE A 210 7.07 5.39 20.32
N GLU A 211 8.21 6.03 20.09
CA GLU A 211 9.33 5.95 21.01
C GLU A 211 9.16 7.01 22.11
N ALA A 212 8.97 6.58 23.34
CA ALA A 212 8.69 7.46 24.46
C ALA A 212 9.60 7.17 25.66
N LEU A 213 9.78 8.17 26.54
CA LEU A 213 10.50 8.00 27.79
C LEU A 213 9.79 7.00 28.70
N ASP A 214 10.53 6.15 29.41
CA ASP A 214 9.96 5.21 30.38
C ASP A 214 9.78 5.89 31.76
N ILE A 215 8.80 6.79 31.82
CA ILE A 215 8.46 7.52 33.04
C ILE A 215 6.95 7.48 33.32
N PRO A 216 6.53 7.55 34.58
CA PRO A 216 5.11 7.58 34.94
C PRO A 216 4.37 8.74 34.26
N GLY A 217 3.17 8.44 33.72
CA GLY A 217 2.29 9.44 33.11
C GLY A 217 2.37 9.52 31.59
N VAL A 218 3.40 8.98 30.91
CA VAL A 218 3.55 9.03 29.45
C VAL A 218 2.39 8.36 28.74
N MET A 219 2.02 7.15 29.14
CA MET A 219 0.88 6.45 28.59
C MET A 219 -0.43 7.25 28.76
N ALA A 220 -0.62 7.88 29.91
CA ALA A 220 -1.79 8.72 30.15
C ALA A 220 -1.81 9.95 29.23
N SER A 221 -0.68 10.60 28.99
CA SER A 221 -0.58 11.73 28.06
C SER A 221 -0.92 11.34 26.64
N ILE A 222 -0.35 10.22 26.14
CA ILE A 222 -0.62 9.69 24.79
C ILE A 222 -2.10 9.34 24.63
N THR A 223 -2.67 8.55 25.55
CA THR A 223 -4.07 8.12 25.46
C THR A 223 -5.06 9.26 25.64
N SER A 224 -4.75 10.26 26.48
CA SER A 224 -5.55 11.47 26.61
C SER A 224 -5.57 12.30 25.34
N LEU A 225 -4.44 12.37 24.63
CA LEU A 225 -4.35 13.07 23.36
C LEU A 225 -5.22 12.40 22.30
N LEU A 226 -5.14 11.06 22.14
CA LEU A 226 -5.99 10.30 21.22
C LEU A 226 -7.48 10.53 21.55
N ALA A 227 -7.84 10.41 22.83
CA ALA A 227 -9.21 10.64 23.29
C ALA A 227 -9.72 12.06 22.98
N SER A 228 -8.87 13.09 23.12
CA SER A 228 -9.22 14.48 22.80
C SER A 228 -9.53 14.71 21.32
N ARG A 229 -8.96 13.87 20.44
CA ARG A 229 -9.20 13.83 19.00
C ARG A 229 -10.33 12.87 18.60
N GLY A 230 -10.96 12.20 19.56
CA GLY A 230 -11.98 11.20 19.29
C GLY A 230 -11.46 9.94 18.62
N VAL A 231 -10.16 9.65 18.75
CA VAL A 231 -9.53 8.46 18.19
C VAL A 231 -9.53 7.36 19.25
N GLY A 232 -10.23 6.26 18.95
CA GLY A 232 -10.23 5.07 19.81
C GLY A 232 -8.96 4.23 19.61
N ILE A 233 -8.71 3.34 20.56
CA ILE A 233 -7.57 2.44 20.58
C ILE A 233 -8.10 1.01 20.55
N GLU A 234 -7.75 0.25 19.48
CA GLU A 234 -8.07 -1.17 19.40
C GLU A 234 -7.10 -2.01 20.21
N SER A 235 -5.81 -1.71 20.09
CA SER A 235 -4.77 -2.40 20.85
C SER A 235 -3.60 -1.48 21.18
N ILE A 236 -2.94 -1.75 22.31
CA ILE A 236 -1.74 -1.05 22.73
C ILE A 236 -0.81 -2.03 23.42
N VAL A 237 0.47 -1.99 23.04
CA VAL A 237 1.51 -2.83 23.61
C VAL A 237 2.72 -1.96 23.91
N GLN A 238 3.22 -2.02 25.13
CA GLN A 238 4.51 -1.46 25.53
C GLN A 238 5.49 -2.62 25.69
N LYS A 239 6.66 -2.52 25.05
CA LYS A 239 7.74 -3.52 25.18
C LYS A 239 8.91 -2.91 25.92
N GLU A 240 9.56 -3.72 26.75
CA GLU A 240 10.78 -3.31 27.47
C GLU A 240 11.97 -3.35 26.52
N GLU A 241 12.72 -2.26 26.40
CA GLU A 241 14.06 -2.27 25.81
C GLU A 241 15.10 -2.44 26.93
N LEU A 242 16.04 -3.37 26.71
CA LEU A 242 17.00 -3.79 27.75
C LEU A 242 18.06 -2.73 28.10
N ASN A 243 18.23 -1.64 27.34
CA ASN A 243 19.36 -0.69 27.51
C ASN A 243 19.01 0.80 27.28
N GLY A 244 17.76 1.21 27.29
CA GLY A 244 17.37 2.57 26.91
C GLY A 244 16.64 3.36 27.98
N GLU A 245 16.70 4.68 27.89
CA GLU A 245 15.84 5.60 28.64
C GLU A 245 14.45 5.73 28.00
N SER A 246 14.23 5.03 26.87
CA SER A 246 13.00 5.06 26.10
C SER A 246 12.51 3.66 25.79
N VAL A 247 11.19 3.54 25.65
CA VAL A 247 10.50 2.30 25.33
C VAL A 247 9.60 2.49 24.10
N PRO A 248 9.48 1.47 23.26
CA PRO A 248 8.54 1.50 22.15
C PRO A 248 7.13 1.21 22.64
N ILE A 249 6.20 2.10 22.32
CA ILE A 249 4.77 1.92 22.48
C ILE A 249 4.18 1.67 21.11
N ILE A 250 3.58 0.51 20.93
CA ILE A 250 2.92 0.10 19.69
C ILE A 250 1.42 0.21 19.89
N LEU A 251 0.74 0.88 18.97
CA LEU A 251 -0.67 1.19 19.09
C LEU A 251 -1.37 0.94 17.76
N ILE A 252 -2.52 0.27 17.80
CA ILE A 252 -3.48 0.20 16.69
C ILE A 252 -4.71 1.01 17.09
N THR A 253 -5.13 1.92 16.21
CA THR A 253 -6.28 2.79 16.44
C THR A 253 -7.57 2.15 15.91
N ASP A 254 -8.72 2.69 16.32
CA ASP A 254 -9.95 2.53 15.55
C ASP A 254 -9.87 3.30 14.21
N LEU A 255 -10.91 3.16 13.39
CA LEU A 255 -11.04 3.88 12.13
C LEU A 255 -11.26 5.38 12.35
N PHE A 256 -10.45 6.23 11.71
CA PHE A 256 -10.63 7.68 11.72
C PHE A 256 -10.12 8.34 10.43
N LYS A 257 -10.44 9.61 10.22
CA LYS A 257 -10.11 10.31 8.97
C LYS A 257 -8.63 10.62 8.85
N GLU A 258 -8.11 10.54 7.62
CA GLU A 258 -6.71 10.86 7.28
C GLU A 258 -6.31 12.28 7.73
N ARG A 259 -7.21 13.27 7.61
CA ARG A 259 -6.92 14.65 8.07
C ARG A 259 -6.57 14.73 9.54
N GLU A 260 -7.20 13.91 10.39
CA GLU A 260 -6.93 13.87 11.83
C GLU A 260 -5.63 13.14 12.13
N HIS A 261 -5.21 12.18 11.27
CA HIS A 261 -3.97 11.45 11.43
C HIS A 261 -2.74 12.37 11.39
N SER A 262 -2.66 13.28 10.42
CA SER A 262 -1.52 14.21 10.30
C SER A 262 -1.42 15.12 11.53
N LEU A 263 -2.55 15.63 12.01
CA LEU A 263 -2.62 16.46 13.21
C LEU A 263 -2.23 15.69 14.47
N LEU A 264 -2.78 14.48 14.63
CA LEU A 264 -2.47 13.61 15.77
C LEU A 264 -0.98 13.26 15.84
N ARG A 265 -0.38 12.92 14.68
CA ARG A 265 1.04 12.61 14.60
C ARG A 265 1.92 13.79 15.01
N GLU A 266 1.58 15.00 14.57
CA GLU A 266 2.28 16.23 14.93
C GLU A 266 2.17 16.53 16.45
N GLU A 267 0.98 16.38 17.02
CA GLU A 267 0.75 16.59 18.44
C GLU A 267 1.44 15.54 19.31
N LEU A 268 1.48 14.27 18.88
CA LEU A 268 2.24 13.22 19.55
C LEU A 268 3.74 13.57 19.61
N LEU A 269 4.30 14.05 18.49
CA LEU A 269 5.71 14.48 18.42
C LEU A 269 6.01 15.70 19.30
N ASN A 270 5.01 16.53 19.62
CA ASN A 270 5.16 17.70 20.49
C ASN A 270 5.07 17.38 21.98
N LEU A 271 4.80 16.13 22.38
CA LEU A 271 4.87 15.72 23.78
C LEU A 271 6.34 15.62 24.22
N ASP A 272 6.72 16.29 25.30
CA ASP A 272 8.10 16.27 25.84
C ASP A 272 8.63 14.86 26.12
N SER A 273 7.72 13.92 26.37
CA SER A 273 8.06 12.52 26.65
C SER A 273 8.15 11.63 25.41
N VAL A 274 7.89 12.15 24.20
CA VAL A 274 7.93 11.39 22.95
C VAL A 274 9.15 11.81 22.14
N LYS A 275 9.98 10.84 21.75
CA LYS A 275 11.19 11.06 20.97
C LYS A 275 10.94 10.90 19.45
N ALA A 276 10.13 9.92 19.07
CA ALA A 276 9.83 9.64 17.66
C ALA A 276 8.42 9.04 17.50
N VAL A 277 7.80 9.32 16.36
CA VAL A 277 6.50 8.74 15.96
C VAL A 277 6.57 8.32 14.50
N ARG A 278 6.31 7.05 14.24
CA ARG A 278 6.04 6.51 12.90
C ARG A 278 4.64 5.96 12.86
N SER A 279 4.06 5.95 11.67
CA SER A 279 2.71 5.41 11.48
C SER A 279 2.57 4.78 10.10
N ILE A 280 1.79 3.71 10.03
CA ILE A 280 1.49 2.99 8.80
C ILE A 280 -0.02 2.72 8.78
N ARG A 281 -0.67 2.93 7.63
CA ARG A 281 -2.09 2.62 7.44
C ARG A 281 -2.29 1.11 7.45
N ILE A 282 -3.39 0.67 8.03
CA ILE A 282 -3.82 -0.73 7.97
C ILE A 282 -4.86 -0.84 6.86
N GLU A 283 -4.60 -1.70 5.90
CA GLU A 283 -5.53 -1.97 4.81
C GLU A 283 -6.48 -3.09 5.22
N ALA A 284 -7.78 -2.78 5.28
CA ALA A 284 -8.82 -3.76 5.52
C ALA A 284 -8.97 -4.70 4.30
N GLU A 285 -9.28 -5.97 4.55
CA GLU A 285 -9.56 -7.01 3.55
C GLU A 285 -10.82 -6.71 2.74
#